data_a39bd0669d27d1d7bd2e36707665bcf6
#
_entry.id   a39bd0669d27d1d7bd2e36707665bcf6
#
_cell.length_a   1.000
_cell.length_b   1.000
_cell.length_c   1.000
_cell.angle_alpha   90.00
_cell.angle_beta   90.00
_cell.angle_gamma   90.00
#
_symmetry.space_group_name_H-M   'P 1'
#
loop_
_entity.id
_entity.type
_entity.pdbx_description
1 polymer ?
#
loop_
_entity_poly.entity_id
_entity_poly.type
_entity_poly.pdbx_seq_one_letter_code
_entity_poly.pdbx_strand_id
1 'polypeptide(L)'
;MWSYSNVICLMILTMFAVCVAAEDDTIVETKQGKVSGIKKSVISHTVTAYLGIPYAEAPTGEKRFQKPEPRAPWEGIYQAIGYGNSCYQNRKEDDAFSDVPGPDMWSVNEDCLNLNVWVPESNSKPASVMVYIYGGGFSSGSSALHAYDGRVLAASEKVIVVSMNYRVGALGFLAFPGNAKAPGNAGLFDQRLALQWVHENIAAFGGNPESVTIFGQSAGGVSVGYHVISPGSRPYFKRAIMQSGSPTADWAIRSHESSKKLSFKLAKSVDCPTEDEDAAITCMQNVDVKKLTNTLNLGLSEYSLTAFVPVLDDDFLTDIPQNLVKHSNMNVDILIGVTKDDGNPFILMGAPETRVKNQSLITTEELKAVLQLFFPSKDDLSVESMILLYKDWDDVKNTKKTRKALEKILKDNFFTCPAKYFANFVVKAKNNLFVYEYDHRPSTETLPEWMGVTHGAEVIMLFGHPVISPYKFSIQEQVFSRRFMKIWANFARNG
;
A
#
# COMPACT_ATOMS: atom_id res chain seq x y z
N MET A 1 -56.59 -62.05 21.61
CA MET A 1 -56.57 -60.61 21.48
C MET A 1 -55.23 -60.15 22.04
N TRP A 2 -54.23 -60.02 21.21
CA TRP A 2 -52.88 -59.48 21.58
C TRP A 2 -52.86 -57.99 21.20
N SER A 3 -52.54 -57.20 22.19
CA SER A 3 -52.63 -55.75 22.19
C SER A 3 -51.63 -55.12 21.23
N TYR A 4 -52.11 -54.21 20.34
CA TYR A 4 -51.39 -53.41 19.40
C TYR A 4 -50.53 -52.28 20.02
N SER A 5 -50.42 -52.29 21.35
CA SER A 5 -49.72 -51.18 22.05
C SER A 5 -48.20 -51.26 22.11
N ASN A 6 -47.58 -52.39 21.77
CA ASN A 6 -46.12 -52.54 21.90
C ASN A 6 -45.29 -52.32 20.62
N VAL A 7 -45.96 -52.08 19.49
CA VAL A 7 -45.25 -51.85 18.20
C VAL A 7 -45.00 -50.35 17.95
N ILE A 8 -45.79 -49.47 18.57
CA ILE A 8 -45.63 -48.01 18.38
C ILE A 8 -44.49 -47.43 19.25
N CYS A 9 -44.12 -48.10 20.32
CA CYS A 9 -43.01 -47.60 21.21
C CYS A 9 -41.59 -47.90 20.66
N LEU A 10 -41.45 -48.84 19.68
CA LEU A 10 -40.14 -49.20 19.13
C LEU A 10 -39.77 -48.39 17.87
N MET A 11 -40.74 -47.66 17.27
CA MET A 11 -40.46 -46.78 16.09
C MET A 11 -40.13 -45.33 16.45
N ILE A 12 -40.27 -44.90 17.70
CA ILE A 12 -39.96 -43.53 18.12
C ILE A 12 -38.50 -43.39 18.61
N LEU A 13 -37.80 -44.50 18.78
CA LEU A 13 -36.40 -44.49 19.34
C LEU A 13 -35.29 -44.53 18.27
N THR A 14 -35.62 -44.45 16.99
CA THR A 14 -34.59 -44.44 15.90
C THR A 14 -34.54 -43.18 15.06
N MET A 15 -35.20 -42.10 15.48
CA MET A 15 -35.02 -40.75 14.91
C MET A 15 -34.20 -39.84 15.87
N PHE A 16 -33.14 -40.31 16.46
CA PHE A 16 -32.03 -39.41 16.73
C PHE A 16 -31.35 -39.16 15.40
N ALA A 17 -31.88 -38.24 14.64
CA ALA A 17 -31.17 -37.62 13.56
C ALA A 17 -29.85 -37.10 14.20
N VAL A 18 -28.74 -37.72 13.85
CA VAL A 18 -27.42 -37.13 14.02
C VAL A 18 -27.48 -35.83 13.20
N CYS A 19 -27.87 -34.73 13.83
CA CYS A 19 -27.59 -33.42 13.30
C CYS A 19 -26.04 -33.35 13.33
N VAL A 20 -25.40 -33.88 12.31
CA VAL A 20 -24.07 -33.46 11.96
C VAL A 20 -24.24 -31.97 11.64
N ALA A 21 -23.92 -31.13 12.61
CA ALA A 21 -23.79 -29.70 12.36
C ALA A 21 -22.86 -29.62 11.14
N ALA A 22 -23.37 -29.13 10.01
CA ALA A 22 -22.53 -28.86 8.87
C ALA A 22 -21.42 -27.96 9.41
N GLU A 23 -20.17 -28.43 9.33
CA GLU A 23 -19.03 -27.60 9.67
C GLU A 23 -19.17 -26.30 8.88
N ASP A 24 -19.11 -25.17 9.56
CA ASP A 24 -19.14 -23.86 8.91
C ASP A 24 -17.89 -23.76 8.04
N ASP A 25 -18.05 -23.93 6.74
CA ASP A 25 -16.97 -23.92 5.75
C ASP A 25 -16.28 -22.55 5.62
N THR A 26 -16.71 -21.55 6.41
CA THR A 26 -16.03 -20.26 6.54
C THR A 26 -15.06 -20.21 7.71
N ILE A 27 -14.93 -21.28 8.52
CA ILE A 27 -13.99 -21.31 9.64
C ILE A 27 -12.67 -21.89 9.19
N VAL A 28 -11.59 -21.14 9.42
CA VAL A 28 -10.19 -21.51 9.12
C VAL A 28 -9.36 -21.46 10.40
N GLU A 29 -8.50 -22.45 10.60
CA GLU A 29 -7.57 -22.47 11.74
C GLU A 29 -6.22 -21.88 11.33
N THR A 30 -5.84 -20.77 11.95
CA THR A 30 -4.54 -20.13 11.81
C THR A 30 -3.63 -20.49 12.98
N LYS A 31 -2.34 -20.16 12.91
CA LYS A 31 -1.42 -20.31 14.05
C LYS A 31 -1.83 -19.53 15.29
N GLN A 32 -2.57 -18.42 15.10
CA GLN A 32 -3.04 -17.58 16.19
C GLN A 32 -4.40 -17.99 16.72
N GLY A 33 -5.16 -18.81 16.02
CA GLY A 33 -6.49 -19.28 16.41
C GLY A 33 -7.46 -19.38 15.25
N LYS A 34 -8.70 -19.75 15.52
CA LYS A 34 -9.74 -19.88 14.50
C LYS A 34 -10.27 -18.53 14.07
N VAL A 35 -10.51 -18.38 12.77
CA VAL A 35 -11.15 -17.20 12.18
C VAL A 35 -12.37 -17.64 11.37
N SER A 36 -13.47 -16.89 11.47
CA SER A 36 -14.67 -17.09 10.65
C SER A 36 -14.80 -15.94 9.66
N GLY A 37 -14.98 -16.24 8.38
CA GLY A 37 -15.17 -15.28 7.31
C GLY A 37 -16.63 -15.09 6.92
N ILE A 38 -16.84 -14.30 5.87
CA ILE A 38 -18.17 -14.05 5.29
C ILE A 38 -18.17 -14.35 3.80
N LYS A 39 -19.12 -15.15 3.33
CA LYS A 39 -19.34 -15.39 1.90
C LYS A 39 -19.93 -14.16 1.22
N LYS A 40 -19.29 -13.74 0.13
CA LYS A 40 -19.74 -12.63 -0.72
C LYS A 40 -19.92 -13.10 -2.16
N SER A 41 -21.09 -12.82 -2.75
CA SER A 41 -21.31 -13.06 -4.17
C SER A 41 -20.64 -11.98 -5.00
N VAL A 42 -19.92 -12.39 -6.04
CA VAL A 42 -19.23 -11.50 -6.99
C VAL A 42 -19.57 -12.00 -8.40
N ILE A 43 -20.45 -11.27 -9.10
CA ILE A 43 -20.96 -11.67 -10.42
C ILE A 43 -21.61 -13.08 -10.33
N SER A 44 -20.96 -14.10 -10.91
CA SER A 44 -21.41 -15.51 -10.88
C SER A 44 -20.55 -16.42 -9.99
N HIS A 45 -19.72 -15.83 -9.12
CA HIS A 45 -18.78 -16.54 -8.27
C HIS A 45 -19.01 -16.19 -6.80
N THR A 46 -18.56 -17.08 -5.91
CA THR A 46 -18.50 -16.85 -4.48
C THR A 46 -17.05 -16.61 -4.05
N VAL A 47 -16.86 -15.70 -3.11
CA VAL A 47 -15.59 -15.42 -2.43
C VAL A 47 -15.86 -15.43 -0.94
N THR A 48 -15.05 -16.14 -0.16
CA THR A 48 -15.05 -15.98 1.29
C THR A 48 -14.08 -14.87 1.65
N ALA A 49 -14.58 -13.82 2.28
CA ALA A 49 -13.78 -12.69 2.75
C ALA A 49 -13.55 -12.82 4.25
N TYR A 50 -12.29 -12.75 4.65
CA TYR A 50 -11.86 -12.66 6.05
C TYR A 50 -11.26 -11.27 6.24
N LEU A 51 -11.95 -10.43 7.00
CA LEU A 51 -11.65 -9.01 7.08
C LEU A 51 -11.21 -8.62 8.49
N GLY A 52 -10.15 -7.83 8.61
CA GLY A 52 -9.69 -7.28 9.87
C GLY A 52 -8.99 -8.29 10.79
N ILE A 53 -8.32 -9.33 10.25
CA ILE A 53 -7.57 -10.31 11.06
C ILE A 53 -6.35 -9.62 11.68
N PRO A 54 -6.20 -9.59 13.02
CA PRO A 54 -5.01 -9.00 13.64
C PRO A 54 -3.78 -9.90 13.44
N TYR A 55 -2.69 -9.34 12.87
CA TYR A 55 -1.43 -10.05 12.66
C TYR A 55 -0.34 -9.66 13.67
N ALA A 56 -0.54 -8.55 14.38
CA ALA A 56 0.38 -8.00 15.36
C ALA A 56 -0.36 -7.52 16.62
N GLU A 57 0.38 -7.38 17.72
CA GLU A 57 -0.09 -6.68 18.90
C GLU A 57 -0.28 -5.18 18.60
N ALA A 58 -1.21 -4.55 19.35
CA ALA A 58 -1.44 -3.12 19.20
C ALA A 58 -0.17 -2.31 19.56
N PRO A 59 0.35 -1.48 18.64
CA PRO A 59 1.58 -0.71 18.86
C PRO A 59 1.31 0.59 19.64
N THR A 60 0.77 0.47 20.84
CA THR A 60 0.34 1.58 21.72
C THR A 60 1.28 1.78 22.90
N GLY A 61 1.23 2.95 23.53
CA GLY A 61 2.03 3.26 24.72
C GLY A 61 3.54 3.11 24.45
N GLU A 62 4.23 2.32 25.26
CA GLU A 62 5.67 2.08 25.11
C GLU A 62 6.05 1.39 23.80
N LYS A 63 5.13 0.65 23.17
CA LYS A 63 5.35 0.01 21.85
C LYS A 63 5.21 0.96 20.66
N ARG A 64 4.70 2.19 20.90
CA ARG A 64 4.63 3.23 19.87
C ARG A 64 6.06 3.50 19.34
N PHE A 65 6.22 3.58 18.02
CA PHE A 65 7.47 3.72 17.25
C PHE A 65 8.39 2.49 17.22
N GLN A 66 8.15 1.47 18.05
CA GLN A 66 8.94 0.23 18.03
C GLN A 66 8.53 -0.70 16.87
N LYS A 67 9.38 -1.69 16.58
CA LYS A 67 9.06 -2.78 15.66
C LYS A 67 7.80 -3.53 16.18
N PRO A 68 6.93 -4.04 15.29
CA PRO A 68 5.74 -4.77 15.70
C PRO A 68 6.11 -6.10 16.37
N GLU A 69 5.24 -6.55 17.27
CA GLU A 69 5.30 -7.88 17.86
C GLU A 69 4.18 -8.75 17.27
N PRO A 70 4.45 -10.05 16.99
CA PRO A 70 3.41 -10.95 16.50
C PRO A 70 2.22 -11.02 17.46
N ARG A 71 1.01 -11.14 16.90
CA ARG A 71 -0.21 -11.31 17.70
C ARG A 71 -0.15 -12.61 18.49
N ALA A 72 -0.43 -12.55 19.78
CA ALA A 72 -0.59 -13.70 20.63
C ALA A 72 -1.80 -14.56 20.16
N PRO A 73 -1.74 -15.89 20.32
CA PRO A 73 -2.87 -16.76 20.04
C PRO A 73 -4.10 -16.38 20.88
N TRP A 74 -5.29 -16.55 20.28
CA TRP A 74 -6.57 -16.31 20.95
C TRP A 74 -7.38 -17.61 21.09
N GLU A 75 -8.26 -17.62 22.09
CA GLU A 75 -9.25 -18.68 22.26
C GLU A 75 -10.55 -18.37 21.52
N GLY A 76 -11.28 -19.42 21.14
CA GLY A 76 -12.56 -19.28 20.42
C GLY A 76 -12.37 -18.94 18.93
N ILE A 77 -13.40 -18.30 18.35
CA ILE A 77 -13.46 -17.99 16.92
C ILE A 77 -13.49 -16.48 16.73
N TYR A 78 -12.45 -15.93 16.15
CA TYR A 78 -12.40 -14.52 15.76
C TYR A 78 -13.33 -14.27 14.56
N GLN A 79 -14.26 -13.31 14.69
CA GLN A 79 -15.23 -12.96 13.65
C GLN A 79 -14.60 -11.97 12.65
N ALA A 80 -13.97 -12.51 11.61
CA ALA A 80 -13.30 -11.72 10.56
C ALA A 80 -14.30 -11.31 9.45
N ILE A 81 -15.41 -10.65 9.82
CA ILE A 81 -16.52 -10.33 8.91
C ILE A 81 -16.62 -8.85 8.53
N GLY A 82 -15.79 -7.99 9.12
CA GLY A 82 -15.71 -6.54 8.85
C GLY A 82 -14.27 -6.06 8.87
N TYR A 83 -14.00 -4.96 8.15
CA TYR A 83 -12.67 -4.35 8.18
C TYR A 83 -12.29 -3.90 9.58
N GLY A 84 -11.03 -4.10 9.94
CA GLY A 84 -10.45 -3.54 11.17
C GLY A 84 -10.19 -2.04 11.06
N ASN A 85 -9.73 -1.43 12.16
CA ASN A 85 -9.37 -0.02 12.17
C ASN A 85 -8.27 0.28 11.16
N SER A 86 -8.36 1.45 10.52
CA SER A 86 -7.26 2.06 9.78
C SER A 86 -6.21 2.61 10.76
N CYS A 87 -4.93 2.62 10.35
CA CYS A 87 -3.89 3.20 11.18
C CYS A 87 -4.09 4.70 11.33
N TYR A 88 -3.75 5.20 12.53
CA TYR A 88 -4.00 6.60 12.88
C TYR A 88 -3.24 7.52 11.92
N GLN A 89 -3.95 8.45 11.33
CA GLN A 89 -3.45 9.39 10.33
C GLN A 89 -4.32 10.65 10.34
N ASN A 90 -3.73 11.79 10.00
CA ASN A 90 -4.48 13.03 9.85
C ASN A 90 -4.83 13.20 8.37
N ARG A 91 -6.10 13.15 8.05
CA ARG A 91 -6.60 13.36 6.69
C ARG A 91 -7.30 14.70 6.60
N LYS A 92 -6.93 15.52 5.62
CA LYS A 92 -7.72 16.71 5.26
C LYS A 92 -8.85 16.28 4.33
N GLU A 93 -10.02 16.89 4.50
CA GLU A 93 -11.16 16.74 3.57
C GLU A 93 -10.79 17.17 2.13
N ASP A 94 -9.80 18.04 1.98
CA ASP A 94 -9.33 18.57 0.70
C ASP A 94 -8.11 17.85 0.11
N ASP A 95 -7.75 16.65 0.59
CA ASP A 95 -6.63 15.90 0.05
C ASP A 95 -6.90 15.53 -1.42
N ALA A 96 -5.93 15.78 -2.31
CA ALA A 96 -6.04 15.49 -3.74
C ALA A 96 -6.35 14.03 -4.06
N PHE A 97 -6.11 13.12 -3.10
CA PHE A 97 -6.44 11.70 -3.15
C PHE A 97 -7.67 11.32 -2.32
N SER A 98 -8.44 12.34 -1.82
CA SER A 98 -9.57 12.13 -0.90
C SER A 98 -10.85 11.64 -1.57
N ASP A 99 -10.94 11.71 -2.89
CA ASP A 99 -12.17 11.42 -3.64
C ASP A 99 -12.50 9.93 -3.78
N VAL A 100 -11.79 9.05 -3.08
CA VAL A 100 -12.14 7.63 -3.00
C VAL A 100 -13.03 7.42 -1.78
N PRO A 101 -14.38 7.38 -1.94
CA PRO A 101 -15.28 7.14 -0.83
C PRO A 101 -15.13 5.71 -0.33
N GLY A 102 -14.92 5.55 0.95
CA GLY A 102 -15.03 4.26 1.62
C GLY A 102 -15.65 4.47 2.99
N PRO A 103 -16.77 3.82 3.31
CA PRO A 103 -17.46 4.00 4.58
C PRO A 103 -16.62 3.63 5.79
N ASP A 104 -15.61 2.77 5.61
CA ASP A 104 -14.90 2.12 6.72
C ASP A 104 -13.53 2.74 7.05
N MET A 105 -13.10 3.79 6.32
CA MET A 105 -11.85 4.51 6.63
C MET A 105 -11.94 5.43 7.85
N TRP A 106 -13.12 5.63 8.40
CA TRP A 106 -13.38 6.61 9.46
C TRP A 106 -13.02 6.11 10.85
N SER A 107 -12.87 4.78 11.03
CA SER A 107 -12.39 4.21 12.28
C SER A 107 -10.87 4.17 12.28
N VAL A 108 -10.23 5.25 12.69
CA VAL A 108 -8.77 5.32 12.86
C VAL A 108 -8.39 5.01 14.30
N ASN A 109 -7.40 4.14 14.49
CA ASN A 109 -6.89 3.75 15.80
C ASN A 109 -5.40 3.41 15.70
N GLU A 110 -4.67 3.44 16.81
CA GLU A 110 -3.32 2.87 16.88
C GLU A 110 -3.35 1.34 16.86
N ASP A 111 -4.43 0.71 17.40
CA ASP A 111 -4.71 -0.72 17.22
C ASP A 111 -5.27 -0.97 15.81
N CYS A 112 -4.36 -1.04 14.83
CA CYS A 112 -4.68 -1.04 13.41
C CYS A 112 -3.95 -2.11 12.60
N LEU A 113 -3.08 -2.91 13.22
CA LEU A 113 -2.24 -3.88 12.52
C LEU A 113 -3.03 -5.14 12.19
N ASN A 114 -3.88 -5.02 11.19
CA ASN A 114 -4.76 -6.07 10.70
C ASN A 114 -4.62 -6.25 9.19
N LEU A 115 -5.08 -7.39 8.69
CA LEU A 115 -5.07 -7.74 7.27
C LEU A 115 -6.42 -8.34 6.83
N ASN A 116 -6.63 -8.38 5.53
CA ASN A 116 -7.82 -8.92 4.89
C ASN A 116 -7.40 -10.02 3.92
N VAL A 117 -8.18 -11.09 3.81
CA VAL A 117 -7.96 -12.21 2.90
C VAL A 117 -9.23 -12.49 2.11
N TRP A 118 -9.15 -12.49 0.78
CA TRP A 118 -10.25 -12.88 -0.12
C TRP A 118 -9.90 -14.20 -0.79
N VAL A 119 -10.68 -15.24 -0.46
CA VAL A 119 -10.49 -16.61 -0.93
C VAL A 119 -11.54 -16.95 -1.97
N PRO A 120 -11.18 -17.19 -3.23
CA PRO A 120 -12.12 -17.61 -4.24
C PRO A 120 -12.60 -19.04 -3.97
N GLU A 121 -13.84 -19.35 -4.31
CA GLU A 121 -14.29 -20.72 -4.38
C GLU A 121 -13.42 -21.49 -5.37
N SER A 122 -12.64 -22.46 -4.87
CA SER A 122 -11.57 -23.10 -5.62
C SER A 122 -11.80 -24.59 -5.83
N ASN A 123 -11.30 -25.09 -6.94
CA ASN A 123 -11.28 -26.49 -7.30
C ASN A 123 -9.85 -27.05 -7.17
N SER A 124 -9.51 -27.62 -6.03
CA SER A 124 -8.49 -28.68 -5.88
C SER A 124 -6.99 -28.37 -5.98
N LYS A 125 -6.49 -27.16 -6.23
CA LYS A 125 -5.05 -26.83 -6.18
C LYS A 125 -4.80 -25.61 -5.31
N PRO A 126 -3.70 -25.55 -4.52
CA PRO A 126 -3.33 -24.34 -3.78
C PRO A 126 -3.23 -23.14 -4.72
N ALA A 127 -3.96 -22.08 -4.40
CA ALA A 127 -4.04 -20.87 -5.22
C ALA A 127 -2.76 -20.01 -5.06
N SER A 128 -2.32 -19.37 -6.14
CA SER A 128 -1.32 -18.30 -6.01
C SER A 128 -1.87 -17.15 -5.19
N VAL A 129 -1.02 -16.48 -4.42
CA VAL A 129 -1.36 -15.44 -3.46
C VAL A 129 -0.82 -14.11 -3.94
N MET A 130 -1.65 -13.08 -3.93
CA MET A 130 -1.29 -11.70 -4.27
C MET A 130 -1.48 -10.81 -3.04
N VAL A 131 -0.41 -10.22 -2.53
CA VAL A 131 -0.41 -9.41 -1.30
C VAL A 131 -0.24 -7.95 -1.65
N TYR A 132 -1.27 -7.14 -1.42
CA TYR A 132 -1.29 -5.71 -1.76
C TYR A 132 -0.78 -4.85 -0.63
N ILE A 133 0.12 -3.93 -0.95
CA ILE A 133 0.62 -2.87 -0.08
C ILE A 133 0.16 -1.53 -0.67
N TYR A 134 -0.69 -0.82 0.05
CA TYR A 134 -1.23 0.46 -0.43
C TYR A 134 -0.18 1.59 -0.42
N GLY A 135 -0.42 2.60 -1.25
CA GLY A 135 0.35 3.84 -1.30
C GLY A 135 -0.19 4.92 -0.37
N GLY A 136 0.18 6.16 -0.65
CA GLY A 136 -0.21 7.34 0.14
C GLY A 136 1.00 8.04 0.77
N GLY A 137 2.16 8.02 0.09
CA GLY A 137 3.37 8.76 0.47
C GLY A 137 3.92 8.38 1.85
N PHE A 138 3.67 7.16 2.35
CA PHE A 138 3.97 6.72 3.71
C PHE A 138 3.26 7.52 4.82
N SER A 139 2.37 8.44 4.47
CA SER A 139 1.70 9.34 5.41
C SER A 139 0.22 9.06 5.60
N SER A 140 -0.39 8.34 4.65
CA SER A 140 -1.81 8.00 4.65
C SER A 140 -2.09 6.69 3.93
N GLY A 141 -3.33 6.21 4.02
CA GLY A 141 -3.80 5.01 3.35
C GLY A 141 -4.42 3.99 4.31
N SER A 142 -5.13 3.03 3.73
CA SER A 142 -5.75 1.94 4.48
C SER A 142 -6.08 0.77 3.56
N SER A 143 -5.94 -0.46 4.06
CA SER A 143 -6.39 -1.68 3.39
C SER A 143 -7.92 -1.82 3.32
N ALA A 144 -8.64 -0.99 4.08
CA ALA A 144 -10.11 -0.94 4.09
C ALA A 144 -10.71 -0.06 2.98
N LEU A 145 -9.87 0.65 2.19
CA LEU A 145 -10.35 1.46 1.08
C LEU A 145 -11.10 0.61 0.05
N HIS A 146 -12.30 1.06 -0.34
CA HIS A 146 -13.10 0.38 -1.35
C HIS A 146 -12.34 0.13 -2.66
N ALA A 147 -11.43 1.04 -3.02
CA ALA A 147 -10.56 0.90 -4.18
C ALA A 147 -9.71 -0.38 -4.17
N TYR A 148 -9.45 -0.94 -2.99
CA TYR A 148 -8.58 -2.10 -2.78
C TYR A 148 -9.34 -3.38 -2.39
N ASP A 149 -10.67 -3.41 -2.56
CA ASP A 149 -11.47 -4.61 -2.31
C ASP A 149 -11.06 -5.74 -3.26
N GLY A 150 -10.39 -6.76 -2.72
CA GLY A 150 -9.79 -7.85 -3.50
C GLY A 150 -10.77 -8.89 -4.04
N ARG A 151 -12.07 -8.81 -3.69
CA ARG A 151 -13.05 -9.86 -4.03
C ARG A 151 -13.19 -10.08 -5.54
N VAL A 152 -13.12 -9.01 -6.37
CA VAL A 152 -13.31 -9.14 -7.82
C VAL A 152 -12.10 -9.80 -8.47
N LEU A 153 -10.89 -9.34 -8.10
CA LEU A 153 -9.63 -9.95 -8.57
C LEU A 153 -9.54 -11.43 -8.15
N ALA A 154 -9.87 -11.73 -6.88
CA ALA A 154 -9.90 -13.10 -6.39
C ALA A 154 -10.89 -13.98 -7.14
N ALA A 155 -12.14 -13.53 -7.31
CA ALA A 155 -13.19 -14.26 -8.00
C ALA A 155 -12.87 -14.50 -9.47
N SER A 156 -12.44 -13.43 -10.17
CA SER A 156 -12.21 -13.46 -11.62
C SER A 156 -11.00 -14.31 -12.00
N GLU A 157 -9.92 -14.21 -11.21
CA GLU A 157 -8.65 -14.80 -11.55
C GLU A 157 -8.29 -16.04 -10.73
N LYS A 158 -9.14 -16.47 -9.79
CA LYS A 158 -8.90 -17.65 -8.95
C LYS A 158 -7.55 -17.59 -8.21
N VAL A 159 -7.21 -16.42 -7.69
CA VAL A 159 -6.07 -16.16 -6.81
C VAL A 159 -6.57 -15.75 -5.43
N ILE A 160 -5.80 -16.01 -4.38
CA ILE A 160 -6.07 -15.42 -3.08
C ILE A 160 -5.49 -14.01 -3.10
N VAL A 161 -6.31 -13.03 -2.70
CA VAL A 161 -5.85 -11.65 -2.53
C VAL A 161 -5.75 -11.34 -1.04
N VAL A 162 -4.67 -10.71 -0.64
CA VAL A 162 -4.45 -10.23 0.74
C VAL A 162 -4.15 -8.74 0.68
N SER A 163 -4.67 -7.97 1.62
CA SER A 163 -4.24 -6.58 1.87
C SER A 163 -3.98 -6.38 3.34
N MET A 164 -3.06 -5.47 3.69
CA MET A 164 -2.67 -5.23 5.07
C MET A 164 -2.67 -3.76 5.41
N ASN A 165 -2.98 -3.42 6.66
CA ASN A 165 -2.63 -2.14 7.22
C ASN A 165 -1.18 -2.16 7.71
N TYR A 166 -0.54 -1.00 7.67
CA TYR A 166 0.77 -0.73 8.27
C TYR A 166 0.78 0.70 8.81
N ARG A 167 1.58 0.99 9.81
CA ARG A 167 1.68 2.33 10.39
C ARG A 167 2.24 3.32 9.38
N VAL A 168 1.65 4.50 9.36
CA VAL A 168 1.99 5.60 8.45
C VAL A 168 2.37 6.86 9.24
N GLY A 169 2.95 7.84 8.55
CA GLY A 169 3.36 9.10 9.16
C GLY A 169 4.40 8.92 10.26
N ALA A 170 4.36 9.77 11.27
CA ALA A 170 5.28 9.68 12.40
C ALA A 170 5.17 8.36 13.16
N LEU A 171 3.97 7.76 13.28
CA LEU A 171 3.79 6.49 13.96
C LEU A 171 4.52 5.32 13.28
N GLY A 172 4.66 5.38 11.96
CA GLY A 172 5.35 4.37 11.16
C GLY A 172 6.83 4.66 10.86
N PHE A 173 7.22 5.94 10.84
CA PHE A 173 8.51 6.34 10.27
C PHE A 173 9.27 7.41 11.08
N LEU A 174 8.83 7.74 12.30
CA LEU A 174 9.66 8.51 13.22
C LEU A 174 10.90 7.70 13.57
N ALA A 175 12.08 8.33 13.51
CA ALA A 175 13.33 7.65 13.73
C ALA A 175 14.33 8.46 14.55
N PHE A 176 14.92 7.78 15.51
CA PHE A 176 16.18 8.10 16.15
C PHE A 176 17.13 6.93 15.85
N PRO A 177 17.82 6.95 14.70
CA PRO A 177 18.61 5.82 14.25
C PRO A 177 19.65 5.39 15.30
N GLY A 178 19.72 4.08 15.60
CA GLY A 178 20.51 3.52 16.69
C GLY A 178 19.79 3.44 18.05
N ASN A 179 18.63 4.08 18.21
CA ASN A 179 17.84 3.99 19.44
C ASN A 179 16.75 2.89 19.31
N ALA A 180 16.81 1.88 20.18
CA ALA A 180 15.89 0.72 20.13
C ALA A 180 14.42 1.08 20.36
N LYS A 181 14.12 2.21 21.03
CA LYS A 181 12.72 2.65 21.29
C LYS A 181 12.07 3.28 20.06
N ALA A 182 12.87 3.80 19.12
CA ALA A 182 12.38 4.40 17.88
C ALA A 182 13.42 4.21 16.75
N PRO A 183 13.70 2.96 16.33
CA PRO A 183 14.78 2.65 15.40
C PRO A 183 14.52 3.17 13.99
N GLY A 184 13.25 3.51 13.68
CA GLY A 184 12.77 3.84 12.36
C GLY A 184 12.14 2.65 11.65
N ASN A 185 11.53 2.91 10.50
CA ASN A 185 10.95 1.90 9.60
C ASN A 185 9.89 0.98 10.24
N ALA A 186 9.28 1.38 11.36
CA ALA A 186 8.27 0.57 12.03
C ALA A 186 7.16 0.11 11.05
N GLY A 187 6.72 0.99 10.12
CA GLY A 187 5.75 0.65 9.09
C GLY A 187 6.25 -0.41 8.08
N LEU A 188 7.55 -0.43 7.75
CA LEU A 188 8.11 -1.50 6.90
C LEU A 188 8.22 -2.83 7.67
N PHE A 189 8.53 -2.79 8.97
CA PHE A 189 8.51 -3.98 9.81
C PHE A 189 7.09 -4.51 10.02
N ASP A 190 6.06 -3.64 10.08
CA ASP A 190 4.65 -4.04 10.07
C ASP A 190 4.33 -4.86 8.81
N GLN A 191 4.72 -4.35 7.64
CA GLN A 191 4.55 -5.04 6.36
C GLN A 191 5.29 -6.38 6.34
N ARG A 192 6.55 -6.44 6.83
CA ARG A 192 7.32 -7.69 6.92
C ARG A 192 6.63 -8.72 7.82
N LEU A 193 6.12 -8.29 8.97
CA LEU A 193 5.41 -9.19 9.88
C LEU A 193 4.09 -9.71 9.26
N ALA A 194 3.37 -8.88 8.51
CA ALA A 194 2.19 -9.31 7.76
C ALA A 194 2.56 -10.32 6.66
N LEU A 195 3.66 -10.12 5.95
CA LEU A 195 4.17 -11.08 4.96
C LEU A 195 4.58 -12.41 5.62
N GLN A 196 5.20 -12.36 6.79
CA GLN A 196 5.50 -13.55 7.59
C GLN A 196 4.20 -14.26 7.99
N TRP A 197 3.19 -13.52 8.46
CA TRP A 197 1.88 -14.09 8.80
C TRP A 197 1.24 -14.79 7.60
N VAL A 198 1.29 -14.17 6.41
CA VAL A 198 0.80 -14.79 5.16
C VAL A 198 1.54 -16.08 4.87
N HIS A 199 2.87 -16.08 4.90
CA HIS A 199 3.68 -17.28 4.67
C HIS A 199 3.32 -18.43 5.63
N GLU A 200 3.06 -18.09 6.89
CA GLU A 200 2.78 -19.06 7.95
C GLU A 200 1.33 -19.59 7.94
N ASN A 201 0.37 -18.85 7.41
CA ASN A 201 -1.06 -19.15 7.58
C ASN A 201 -1.81 -19.39 6.27
N ILE A 202 -1.33 -18.88 5.13
CA ILE A 202 -2.13 -18.84 3.91
C ILE A 202 -2.49 -20.22 3.35
N ALA A 203 -1.72 -21.24 3.70
CA ALA A 203 -2.03 -22.63 3.34
C ALA A 203 -3.37 -23.09 3.93
N ALA A 204 -3.73 -22.65 5.14
CA ALA A 204 -5.01 -22.94 5.77
C ALA A 204 -6.21 -22.34 4.99
N PHE A 205 -5.97 -21.26 4.25
CA PHE A 205 -6.95 -20.64 3.35
C PHE A 205 -6.94 -21.24 1.92
N GLY A 206 -6.18 -22.30 1.69
CA GLY A 206 -6.02 -22.92 0.37
C GLY A 206 -5.02 -22.21 -0.55
N GLY A 207 -4.19 -21.31 -0.01
CA GLY A 207 -3.11 -20.64 -0.73
C GLY A 207 -1.80 -21.42 -0.76
N ASN A 208 -0.96 -21.10 -1.74
CA ASN A 208 0.40 -21.63 -1.83
C ASN A 208 1.41 -20.63 -1.26
N PRO A 209 2.02 -20.87 -0.08
CA PRO A 209 3.03 -19.97 0.49
C PRO A 209 4.29 -19.82 -0.38
N GLU A 210 4.59 -20.82 -1.25
CA GLU A 210 5.69 -20.74 -2.21
C GLU A 210 5.35 -19.97 -3.50
N SER A 211 4.10 -19.52 -3.66
CA SER A 211 3.63 -18.75 -4.81
C SER A 211 3.00 -17.44 -4.38
N VAL A 212 3.73 -16.67 -3.58
CA VAL A 212 3.33 -15.34 -3.10
C VAL A 212 3.93 -14.27 -4.01
N THR A 213 3.07 -13.36 -4.48
CA THR A 213 3.46 -12.15 -5.21
C THR A 213 3.07 -10.93 -4.40
N ILE A 214 4.03 -10.10 -4.04
CA ILE A 214 3.77 -8.82 -3.41
C ILE A 214 3.57 -7.75 -4.49
N PHE A 215 2.57 -6.88 -4.32
CA PHE A 215 2.32 -5.81 -5.26
C PHE A 215 1.84 -4.55 -4.55
N GLY A 216 2.12 -3.39 -5.14
CA GLY A 216 1.74 -2.11 -4.52
C GLY A 216 1.90 -0.95 -5.48
N GLN A 217 1.22 0.15 -5.15
CA GLN A 217 1.20 1.37 -5.94
C GLN A 217 1.82 2.53 -5.15
N SER A 218 2.58 3.44 -5.83
CA SER A 218 3.17 4.61 -5.18
C SER A 218 4.12 4.22 -4.04
N ALA A 219 3.97 4.77 -2.84
CA ALA A 219 4.71 4.36 -1.65
C ALA A 219 4.59 2.84 -1.36
N GLY A 220 3.47 2.21 -1.73
CA GLY A 220 3.32 0.76 -1.70
C GLY A 220 4.22 0.05 -2.73
N GLY A 221 4.37 0.60 -3.93
CA GLY A 221 5.32 0.12 -4.93
C GLY A 221 6.77 0.28 -4.48
N VAL A 222 7.10 1.39 -3.81
CA VAL A 222 8.42 1.57 -3.16
C VAL A 222 8.62 0.54 -2.05
N SER A 223 7.62 0.32 -1.20
CA SER A 223 7.64 -0.70 -0.13
C SER A 223 7.93 -2.08 -0.70
N VAL A 224 7.25 -2.46 -1.79
CA VAL A 224 7.52 -3.72 -2.53
C VAL A 224 9.00 -3.79 -2.93
N GLY A 225 9.54 -2.71 -3.51
CA GLY A 225 10.95 -2.62 -3.86
C GLY A 225 11.88 -2.76 -2.66
N TYR A 226 11.55 -2.16 -1.52
CA TYR A 226 12.32 -2.29 -0.28
C TYR A 226 12.30 -3.71 0.26
N HIS A 227 11.18 -4.42 0.20
CA HIS A 227 11.14 -5.86 0.52
C HIS A 227 12.02 -6.69 -0.43
N VAL A 228 12.06 -6.34 -1.71
CA VAL A 228 12.93 -7.01 -2.70
C VAL A 228 14.40 -6.87 -2.35
N ILE A 229 14.87 -5.71 -1.89
CA ILE A 229 16.29 -5.48 -1.56
C ILE A 229 16.65 -5.79 -0.12
N SER A 230 15.67 -6.05 0.76
CA SER A 230 15.88 -6.36 2.18
C SER A 230 15.94 -7.86 2.43
N PRO A 231 17.09 -8.43 2.86
CA PRO A 231 17.25 -9.88 3.03
C PRO A 231 16.23 -10.50 3.97
N GLY A 232 15.86 -9.81 5.05
CA GLY A 232 14.90 -10.31 6.04
C GLY A 232 13.46 -10.48 5.52
N SER A 233 13.11 -9.89 4.37
CA SER A 233 11.78 -10.05 3.75
C SER A 233 11.76 -11.12 2.65
N ARG A 234 12.90 -11.47 2.10
CA ARG A 234 13.04 -12.34 0.92
C ARG A 234 12.41 -13.74 1.06
N PRO A 235 12.38 -14.38 2.23
CA PRO A 235 11.76 -15.70 2.38
C PRO A 235 10.26 -15.74 2.14
N TYR A 236 9.56 -14.59 2.18
CA TYR A 236 8.10 -14.55 2.25
C TYR A 236 7.39 -14.35 0.90
N PHE A 237 8.14 -14.16 -0.20
CA PHE A 237 7.53 -13.99 -1.53
C PHE A 237 8.45 -14.45 -2.65
N LYS A 238 7.85 -14.75 -3.80
CA LYS A 238 8.53 -15.21 -5.01
C LYS A 238 8.61 -14.16 -6.11
N ARG A 239 7.61 -13.24 -6.19
CA ARG A 239 7.46 -12.25 -7.25
C ARG A 239 7.08 -10.90 -6.68
N ALA A 240 7.36 -9.84 -7.45
CA ALA A 240 7.06 -8.48 -7.03
C ALA A 240 6.55 -7.63 -8.20
N ILE A 241 5.48 -6.83 -7.94
CA ILE A 241 4.92 -5.88 -8.90
C ILE A 241 4.98 -4.48 -8.29
N MET A 242 5.68 -3.58 -8.94
CA MET A 242 5.83 -2.18 -8.52
C MET A 242 5.10 -1.25 -9.48
N GLN A 243 4.04 -0.61 -8.99
CA GLN A 243 3.19 0.31 -9.75
C GLN A 243 3.52 1.75 -9.35
N SER A 244 4.09 2.54 -10.27
CA SER A 244 4.49 3.93 -10.00
C SER A 244 5.26 4.10 -8.69
N GLY A 245 6.25 3.21 -8.47
CA GLY A 245 7.11 3.20 -7.28
C GLY A 245 8.37 2.36 -7.54
N SER A 246 9.48 2.75 -6.92
CA SER A 246 10.76 2.05 -7.06
C SER A 246 11.59 2.24 -5.78
N PRO A 247 12.38 1.25 -5.34
CA PRO A 247 13.22 1.39 -4.15
C PRO A 247 14.30 2.47 -4.30
N THR A 248 14.58 2.89 -5.53
CA THR A 248 15.61 3.91 -5.83
C THR A 248 15.04 5.32 -5.97
N ALA A 249 13.80 5.54 -5.56
CA ALA A 249 13.16 6.86 -5.56
C ALA A 249 13.66 7.71 -4.38
N ASP A 250 14.33 8.83 -4.66
CA ASP A 250 14.98 9.67 -3.65
C ASP A 250 13.97 10.29 -2.66
N TRP A 251 12.73 10.54 -3.09
CA TRP A 251 11.69 11.08 -2.21
C TRP A 251 11.28 10.12 -1.08
N ALA A 252 11.57 8.84 -1.23
CA ALA A 252 11.08 7.76 -0.37
C ALA A 252 12.07 7.31 0.71
N ILE A 253 13.20 8.01 0.87
CA ILE A 253 14.27 7.66 1.83
C ILE A 253 14.83 8.90 2.50
N ARG A 254 15.24 8.80 3.76
CA ARG A 254 15.95 9.84 4.50
C ARG A 254 17.24 9.32 5.10
N SER A 255 18.22 10.24 5.22
CA SER A 255 19.45 9.99 5.98
C SER A 255 19.18 9.98 7.49
N HIS A 256 20.08 9.37 8.25
CA HIS A 256 20.07 9.39 9.73
C HIS A 256 19.94 10.80 10.29
N GLU A 257 20.78 11.73 9.81
CA GLU A 257 20.81 13.11 10.29
C GLU A 257 19.47 13.83 10.03
N SER A 258 18.93 13.73 8.82
CA SER A 258 17.68 14.38 8.46
C SER A 258 16.49 13.80 9.25
N SER A 259 16.45 12.48 9.47
CA SER A 259 15.37 11.83 10.23
C SER A 259 15.43 12.23 11.71
N LYS A 260 16.60 12.25 12.32
CA LYS A 260 16.78 12.68 13.70
C LYS A 260 16.39 14.14 13.91
N LYS A 261 16.82 15.04 13.01
CA LYS A 261 16.43 16.46 13.02
C LYS A 261 14.91 16.62 12.94
N LEU A 262 14.25 15.86 12.06
CA LEU A 262 12.79 15.88 11.92
C LEU A 262 12.10 15.34 13.18
N SER A 263 12.60 14.27 13.78
CA SER A 263 12.04 13.69 15.02
C SER A 263 12.11 14.68 16.19
N PHE A 264 13.21 15.41 16.35
CA PHE A 264 13.29 16.48 17.35
C PHE A 264 12.38 17.66 17.01
N LYS A 265 12.22 18.00 15.72
CA LYS A 265 11.27 19.05 15.30
C LYS A 265 9.82 18.66 15.67
N LEU A 266 9.46 17.39 15.49
CA LEU A 266 8.15 16.87 15.95
C LEU A 266 8.06 16.93 17.49
N ALA A 267 9.06 16.44 18.22
CA ALA A 267 9.08 16.49 19.68
C ALA A 267 8.83 17.92 20.20
N LYS A 268 9.55 18.90 19.65
CA LYS A 268 9.36 20.33 19.98
C LYS A 268 7.93 20.81 19.67
N SER A 269 7.34 20.37 18.57
CA SER A 269 5.98 20.81 18.16
C SER A 269 4.86 20.26 19.06
N VAL A 270 5.17 19.25 19.86
CA VAL A 270 4.24 18.64 20.83
C VAL A 270 4.66 18.86 22.28
N ASP A 271 5.51 19.84 22.52
CA ASP A 271 6.02 20.26 23.83
C ASP A 271 6.85 19.18 24.56
N CYS A 272 7.55 18.32 23.82
CA CYS A 272 8.47 17.32 24.36
C CYS A 272 9.91 17.84 24.41
N PRO A 273 10.78 17.31 25.31
CA PRO A 273 12.21 17.63 25.36
C PRO A 273 12.92 17.37 24.04
N THR A 274 14.01 18.12 23.77
CA THR A 274 14.80 18.01 22.54
C THR A 274 16.30 17.84 22.80
N GLU A 275 16.72 17.80 24.03
CA GLU A 275 18.12 17.69 24.45
C GLU A 275 18.57 16.24 24.59
N ASP A 276 17.62 15.31 24.81
CA ASP A 276 17.87 13.89 25.02
C ASP A 276 16.87 13.04 24.22
N GLU A 277 17.36 12.03 23.49
CA GLU A 277 16.54 11.20 22.62
C GLU A 277 15.53 10.36 23.40
N ASP A 278 15.97 9.73 24.48
CA ASP A 278 15.11 8.86 25.30
C ASP A 278 14.00 9.64 25.98
N ALA A 279 14.31 10.83 26.48
CA ALA A 279 13.32 11.75 27.05
C ALA A 279 12.32 12.21 25.99
N ALA A 280 12.80 12.56 24.77
CA ALA A 280 11.94 12.94 23.64
C ALA A 280 10.99 11.81 23.24
N ILE A 281 11.52 10.59 23.04
CA ILE A 281 10.73 9.41 22.66
C ILE A 281 9.70 9.08 23.73
N THR A 282 10.14 8.98 25.01
CA THR A 282 9.24 8.63 26.13
C THR A 282 8.13 9.67 26.29
N CYS A 283 8.41 10.96 26.10
CA CYS A 283 7.40 11.99 26.08
C CYS A 283 6.41 11.78 24.94
N MET A 284 6.91 11.62 23.69
CA MET A 284 6.05 11.41 22.51
C MET A 284 5.24 10.11 22.55
N GLN A 285 5.70 9.07 23.26
CA GLN A 285 4.92 7.86 23.51
C GLN A 285 3.68 8.12 24.37
N ASN A 286 3.69 9.18 25.18
CA ASN A 286 2.58 9.56 26.07
C ASN A 286 1.73 10.74 25.55
N VAL A 287 2.13 11.36 24.43
CA VAL A 287 1.33 12.43 23.80
C VAL A 287 0.07 11.85 23.16
N ASP A 288 -1.04 12.62 23.22
CA ASP A 288 -2.25 12.30 22.47
C ASP A 288 -1.92 12.11 20.98
N VAL A 289 -2.41 11.02 20.41
CA VAL A 289 -2.09 10.63 19.03
C VAL A 289 -2.53 11.66 18.00
N LYS A 290 -3.65 12.38 18.26
CA LYS A 290 -4.13 13.45 17.37
C LYS A 290 -3.13 14.60 17.30
N LYS A 291 -2.53 14.96 18.44
CA LYS A 291 -1.51 16.01 18.51
C LYS A 291 -0.25 15.58 17.77
N LEU A 292 0.15 14.32 17.96
CA LEU A 292 1.35 13.75 17.37
C LEU A 292 1.26 13.61 15.84
N THR A 293 0.10 13.27 15.31
CA THR A 293 -0.11 13.05 13.86
C THR A 293 -0.41 14.34 13.09
N ASN A 294 -0.70 15.45 13.79
CA ASN A 294 -0.89 16.74 13.15
C ASN A 294 0.45 17.37 12.73
N THR A 295 1.08 16.80 11.71
CA THR A 295 2.40 17.20 11.22
C THR A 295 2.36 18.32 10.18
N LEU A 296 1.21 18.93 9.95
CA LEU A 296 1.01 19.98 8.93
C LEU A 296 1.91 21.19 9.11
N ASN A 297 2.29 21.49 10.36
CA ASN A 297 3.16 22.61 10.70
C ASN A 297 4.66 22.30 10.55
N LEU A 298 5.04 21.06 10.20
CA LEU A 298 6.46 20.68 10.05
C LEU A 298 7.08 21.16 8.73
N GLY A 299 6.28 21.71 7.82
CA GLY A 299 6.72 22.38 6.59
C GLY A 299 7.15 21.37 5.49
N LEU A 300 6.37 21.25 4.43
CA LEU A 300 6.74 20.47 3.24
C LEU A 300 8.00 21.00 2.56
N SER A 301 8.30 22.29 2.70
CA SER A 301 9.43 22.98 2.04
C SER A 301 10.81 22.42 2.39
N GLU A 302 10.96 21.66 3.47
CA GLU A 302 12.24 21.05 3.84
C GLU A 302 12.31 19.55 3.46
N TYR A 303 11.19 18.91 3.09
CA TYR A 303 11.07 17.44 3.07
C TYR A 303 10.48 16.86 1.79
N SER A 304 10.51 17.56 0.66
CA SER A 304 9.94 17.05 -0.59
C SER A 304 8.45 16.68 -0.45
N LEU A 305 8.04 15.47 -0.81
CA LEU A 305 6.63 15.05 -0.86
C LEU A 305 6.00 14.84 0.52
N THR A 306 6.72 14.23 1.46
CA THR A 306 6.21 13.87 2.80
C THR A 306 7.28 13.97 3.87
N ALA A 307 6.88 14.30 5.09
CA ALA A 307 7.81 14.48 6.21
C ALA A 307 8.43 13.14 6.67
N PHE A 308 7.59 12.16 7.00
CA PHE A 308 8.02 10.87 7.54
C PHE A 308 7.97 9.80 6.47
N VAL A 309 9.13 9.29 6.08
CA VAL A 309 9.35 8.24 5.07
C VAL A 309 10.38 7.25 5.62
N PRO A 310 10.58 6.10 4.98
CA PRO A 310 11.64 5.17 5.33
C PRO A 310 13.00 5.84 5.50
N VAL A 311 13.78 5.28 6.39
CA VAL A 311 15.11 5.81 6.77
C VAL A 311 16.17 4.74 6.60
N LEU A 312 17.42 5.15 6.46
CA LEU A 312 18.52 4.23 6.65
C LEU A 312 18.49 3.73 8.10
N ASP A 313 18.61 2.43 8.27
CA ASP A 313 18.70 1.78 9.57
C ASP A 313 19.71 0.61 9.50
N ASP A 314 20.00 -0.01 10.62
CA ASP A 314 20.98 -1.11 10.64
C ASP A 314 20.35 -2.49 10.38
N ASP A 315 19.06 -2.57 9.99
CA ASP A 315 18.32 -3.83 9.87
C ASP A 315 17.53 -3.95 8.56
N PHE A 316 16.63 -3.00 8.25
CA PHE A 316 15.78 -3.10 7.07
C PHE A 316 16.45 -2.52 5.82
N LEU A 317 17.01 -1.31 5.94
CA LEU A 317 17.75 -0.56 4.90
C LEU A 317 19.13 -0.19 5.43
N THR A 318 20.06 -1.13 5.31
CA THR A 318 21.42 -1.03 5.87
C THR A 318 22.37 -0.13 5.08
N ASP A 319 21.96 0.28 3.87
CA ASP A 319 22.69 1.24 3.02
C ASP A 319 21.66 1.97 2.13
N ILE A 320 22.10 2.99 1.41
CA ILE A 320 21.24 3.66 0.44
C ILE A 320 20.72 2.64 -0.58
N PRO A 321 19.43 2.70 -0.95
CA PRO A 321 18.83 1.71 -1.83
C PRO A 321 19.57 1.52 -3.14
N GLN A 322 20.16 2.59 -3.70
CA GLN A 322 21.01 2.55 -4.90
C GLN A 322 22.24 1.64 -4.76
N ASN A 323 22.78 1.47 -3.54
CA ASN A 323 23.86 0.54 -3.27
C ASN A 323 23.34 -0.86 -2.98
N LEU A 324 22.27 -0.98 -2.17
CA LEU A 324 21.65 -2.27 -1.88
C LEU A 324 21.25 -3.01 -3.14
N VAL A 325 20.67 -2.32 -4.12
CA VAL A 325 20.29 -2.89 -5.43
C VAL A 325 21.49 -3.47 -6.17
N LYS A 326 22.68 -2.86 -6.09
CA LYS A 326 23.90 -3.34 -6.76
C LYS A 326 24.41 -4.67 -6.21
N HIS A 327 24.18 -4.91 -4.93
CA HIS A 327 24.77 -6.04 -4.19
C HIS A 327 23.72 -7.10 -3.81
N SER A 328 22.41 -6.85 -4.07
CA SER A 328 21.36 -7.80 -3.73
C SER A 328 21.29 -8.97 -4.71
N ASN A 329 21.32 -10.19 -4.19
CA ASN A 329 20.94 -11.38 -4.96
C ASN A 329 19.40 -11.47 -4.96
N MET A 330 18.75 -10.78 -5.90
CA MET A 330 17.31 -10.58 -5.86
C MET A 330 16.51 -11.87 -6.09
N ASN A 331 16.89 -12.73 -6.99
CA ASN A 331 16.19 -13.99 -7.34
C ASN A 331 14.64 -13.87 -7.29
N VAL A 332 14.08 -12.82 -7.91
CA VAL A 332 12.66 -12.45 -7.91
C VAL A 332 12.28 -12.00 -9.31
N ASP A 333 11.19 -12.53 -9.84
CA ASP A 333 10.58 -12.00 -11.04
C ASP A 333 9.93 -10.64 -10.74
N ILE A 334 10.16 -9.66 -11.61
CA ILE A 334 9.74 -8.27 -11.42
C ILE A 334 8.83 -7.82 -12.56
N LEU A 335 7.68 -7.24 -12.20
CA LEU A 335 6.86 -6.42 -13.08
C LEU A 335 6.88 -4.99 -12.54
N ILE A 336 7.29 -4.00 -13.34
CA ILE A 336 7.38 -2.60 -12.92
C ILE A 336 6.83 -1.67 -14.00
N GLY A 337 6.15 -0.63 -13.60
CA GLY A 337 5.63 0.34 -14.56
C GLY A 337 5.15 1.64 -13.93
N VAL A 338 4.70 2.54 -14.80
CA VAL A 338 4.23 3.89 -14.46
C VAL A 338 2.95 4.20 -15.24
N THR A 339 2.21 5.23 -14.82
CA THR A 339 1.14 5.79 -15.64
C THR A 339 1.70 6.85 -16.59
N LYS A 340 0.98 7.14 -17.68
CA LYS A 340 1.42 8.06 -18.73
C LYS A 340 1.66 9.48 -18.25
N ASP A 341 0.81 9.99 -17.38
CA ASP A 341 0.84 11.36 -16.88
C ASP A 341 1.01 11.39 -15.35
N ASP A 342 1.90 10.55 -14.83
CA ASP A 342 2.12 10.21 -13.41
C ASP A 342 2.52 11.42 -12.55
N GLY A 343 3.09 12.47 -13.15
CA GLY A 343 3.53 13.69 -12.47
C GLY A 343 2.40 14.69 -12.18
N ASN A 344 1.26 14.60 -12.86
CA ASN A 344 0.23 15.63 -12.81
C ASN A 344 -0.41 15.87 -11.43
N PRO A 345 -0.76 14.86 -10.61
CA PRO A 345 -1.33 15.11 -9.29
C PRO A 345 -0.42 15.92 -8.36
N PHE A 346 0.89 15.79 -8.54
CA PHE A 346 1.88 16.52 -7.72
C PHE A 346 1.94 18.01 -8.08
N ILE A 347 1.53 18.40 -9.30
CA ILE A 347 1.35 19.81 -9.63
C ILE A 347 0.33 20.46 -8.70
N LEU A 348 -0.78 19.78 -8.39
CA LEU A 348 -1.80 20.29 -7.47
C LEU A 348 -1.28 20.45 -6.04
N MET A 349 -0.28 19.69 -5.63
CA MET A 349 0.35 19.83 -4.31
C MET A 349 1.28 21.06 -4.27
N GLY A 350 2.05 21.29 -5.33
CA GLY A 350 2.98 22.41 -5.42
C GLY A 350 2.35 23.74 -5.85
N ALA A 351 1.25 23.68 -6.59
CA ALA A 351 0.51 24.83 -7.12
C ALA A 351 -1.01 24.61 -6.99
N PRO A 352 -1.57 24.63 -5.77
CA PRO A 352 -2.97 24.30 -5.51
C PRO A 352 -3.98 25.20 -6.24
N GLU A 353 -3.60 26.41 -6.61
CA GLU A 353 -4.38 27.32 -7.44
C GLU A 353 -4.69 26.76 -8.84
N THR A 354 -3.91 25.80 -9.32
CA THR A 354 -4.14 25.10 -10.60
C THR A 354 -5.34 24.15 -10.56
N ARG A 355 -5.90 23.85 -9.38
CA ARG A 355 -7.15 23.08 -9.22
C ARG A 355 -8.37 23.78 -9.84
N VAL A 356 -8.34 25.10 -9.95
CA VAL A 356 -9.48 25.88 -10.41
C VAL A 356 -9.61 25.74 -11.93
N LYS A 357 -10.56 24.89 -12.36
CA LYS A 357 -11.23 24.84 -13.67
C LYS A 357 -10.36 25.01 -14.93
N ASN A 358 -10.23 23.91 -15.68
CA ASN A 358 -9.97 23.85 -17.13
C ASN A 358 -8.73 24.54 -17.75
N GLN A 359 -7.98 25.34 -17.01
CA GLN A 359 -6.79 26.02 -17.51
C GLN A 359 -5.76 26.18 -16.39
N SER A 360 -5.05 25.11 -16.05
CA SER A 360 -3.86 25.30 -15.23
C SER A 360 -2.77 25.85 -16.15
N LEU A 361 -2.50 27.11 -16.05
CA LEU A 361 -1.46 27.83 -16.77
C LEU A 361 -0.31 28.04 -15.78
N ILE A 362 0.89 27.60 -16.13
CA ILE A 362 2.09 27.74 -15.29
C ILE A 362 3.12 28.57 -16.04
N THR A 363 3.55 29.66 -15.44
CA THR A 363 4.65 30.50 -15.94
C THR A 363 6.00 29.81 -15.67
N THR A 364 7.08 30.35 -16.24
CA THR A 364 8.44 29.82 -15.97
C THR A 364 8.88 30.07 -14.54
N GLU A 365 8.47 31.19 -13.96
CA GLU A 365 8.74 31.57 -12.57
C GLU A 365 8.05 30.62 -11.61
N GLU A 366 6.76 30.32 -11.86
CA GLU A 366 5.99 29.33 -11.08
C GLU A 366 6.58 27.92 -11.24
N LEU A 367 6.98 27.53 -12.44
CA LEU A 367 7.68 26.26 -12.68
C LEU A 367 8.92 26.14 -11.79
N LYS A 368 9.77 27.20 -11.76
CA LYS A 368 10.97 27.23 -10.92
C LYS A 368 10.62 27.13 -9.43
N ALA A 369 9.64 27.89 -8.96
CA ALA A 369 9.19 27.86 -7.56
C ALA A 369 8.67 26.49 -7.13
N VAL A 370 7.87 25.83 -7.97
CA VAL A 370 7.38 24.48 -7.70
C VAL A 370 8.53 23.45 -7.68
N LEU A 371 9.50 23.57 -8.58
CA LEU A 371 10.67 22.69 -8.57
C LEU A 371 11.52 22.87 -7.31
N GLN A 372 11.73 24.13 -6.85
CA GLN A 372 12.44 24.39 -5.60
C GLN A 372 11.71 23.83 -4.37
N LEU A 373 10.36 23.82 -4.40
CA LEU A 373 9.54 23.20 -3.35
C LEU A 373 9.74 21.68 -3.30
N PHE A 374 9.71 21.00 -4.46
CA PHE A 374 9.84 19.54 -4.52
C PHE A 374 11.27 19.02 -4.42
N PHE A 375 12.25 19.85 -4.75
CA PHE A 375 13.68 19.50 -4.74
C PHE A 375 14.49 20.47 -3.87
N PRO A 376 14.16 20.61 -2.58
CA PRO A 376 14.78 21.63 -1.71
C PRO A 376 16.29 21.42 -1.48
N SER A 377 16.80 20.22 -1.74
CA SER A 377 18.23 19.91 -1.66
C SER A 377 19.01 20.22 -2.95
N LYS A 378 18.33 20.60 -4.02
CA LYS A 378 18.98 20.95 -5.30
C LYS A 378 19.32 22.44 -5.32
N ASP A 379 20.51 22.76 -5.80
CA ASP A 379 20.91 24.13 -6.04
C ASP A 379 20.19 24.74 -7.28
N ASP A 380 20.27 26.04 -7.41
CA ASP A 380 19.63 26.76 -8.52
C ASP A 380 20.10 26.28 -9.89
N LEU A 381 21.37 25.91 -10.04
CA LEU A 381 21.91 25.40 -11.31
C LEU A 381 21.29 24.07 -11.69
N SER A 382 21.06 23.19 -10.72
CA SER A 382 20.35 21.91 -10.93
C SER A 382 18.90 22.15 -11.37
N VAL A 383 18.19 23.06 -10.74
CA VAL A 383 16.80 23.42 -11.09
C VAL A 383 16.76 24.04 -12.49
N GLU A 384 17.63 24.98 -12.80
CA GLU A 384 17.71 25.60 -14.13
C GLU A 384 18.06 24.55 -15.22
N SER A 385 18.90 23.58 -14.90
CA SER A 385 19.24 22.47 -15.82
C SER A 385 18.02 21.59 -16.13
N MET A 386 17.15 21.32 -15.13
CA MET A 386 15.88 20.62 -15.36
C MET A 386 14.99 21.44 -16.28
N ILE A 387 14.85 22.74 -16.03
CA ILE A 387 14.05 23.64 -16.88
C ILE A 387 14.60 23.64 -18.31
N LEU A 388 15.91 23.78 -18.46
CA LEU A 388 16.57 23.79 -19.76
C LEU A 388 16.29 22.52 -20.57
N LEU A 389 16.28 21.36 -19.91
CA LEU A 389 16.11 20.06 -20.55
C LEU A 389 14.66 19.79 -21.01
N TYR A 390 13.66 20.26 -20.27
CA TYR A 390 12.27 19.86 -20.47
C TYR A 390 11.40 20.95 -21.10
N LYS A 391 11.78 22.22 -20.99
CA LYS A 391 10.99 23.34 -21.50
C LYS A 391 11.03 23.39 -23.04
N ASP A 392 9.91 23.73 -23.64
CA ASP A 392 9.81 24.03 -25.08
C ASP A 392 10.38 25.43 -25.35
N TRP A 393 11.53 25.51 -25.98
CA TRP A 393 12.25 26.75 -26.30
C TRP A 393 11.77 27.43 -27.57
N ASP A 394 11.04 26.71 -28.43
CA ASP A 394 10.45 27.28 -29.65
C ASP A 394 9.16 28.08 -29.29
N ASP A 395 8.58 27.86 -28.11
CA ASP A 395 7.35 28.51 -27.66
C ASP A 395 7.39 28.83 -26.16
N VAL A 396 8.39 29.61 -25.77
CA VAL A 396 8.76 29.89 -24.36
C VAL A 396 7.66 30.54 -23.50
N LYS A 397 6.70 31.23 -24.15
CA LYS A 397 5.59 31.90 -23.47
C LYS A 397 4.35 31.02 -23.29
N ASN A 398 4.36 29.82 -23.84
CA ASN A 398 3.22 28.91 -23.78
C ASN A 398 3.11 28.24 -22.41
N THR A 399 2.28 28.76 -21.57
CA THR A 399 2.05 28.29 -20.20
C THR A 399 1.50 26.86 -20.11
N LYS A 400 0.79 26.37 -21.14
CA LYS A 400 0.36 24.96 -21.24
C LYS A 400 1.56 24.02 -21.49
N LYS A 401 2.49 24.43 -22.35
CA LYS A 401 3.74 23.68 -22.61
C LYS A 401 4.65 23.71 -21.39
N THR A 402 4.71 24.84 -20.67
CA THR A 402 5.45 24.96 -19.41
C THR A 402 4.88 24.02 -18.32
N ARG A 403 3.55 23.93 -18.20
CA ARG A 403 2.92 22.94 -17.30
C ARG A 403 3.27 21.50 -17.70
N LYS A 404 3.26 21.18 -19.01
CA LYS A 404 3.63 19.82 -19.49
C LYS A 404 5.11 19.52 -19.22
N ALA A 405 5.98 20.51 -19.25
CA ALA A 405 7.37 20.38 -18.82
C ALA A 405 7.46 20.03 -17.33
N LEU A 406 6.72 20.74 -16.47
CA LEU A 406 6.67 20.43 -15.04
C LEU A 406 6.17 19.02 -14.77
N GLU A 407 5.08 18.59 -15.43
CA GLU A 407 4.56 17.23 -15.31
C GLU A 407 5.64 16.19 -15.63
N LYS A 408 6.34 16.35 -16.77
CA LYS A 408 7.40 15.44 -17.18
C LYS A 408 8.58 15.42 -16.21
N ILE A 409 8.99 16.59 -15.67
CA ILE A 409 10.05 16.65 -14.66
C ILE A 409 9.65 15.87 -13.43
N LEU A 410 8.43 16.06 -12.93
CA LEU A 410 7.94 15.37 -11.73
C LEU A 410 7.80 13.87 -11.98
N LYS A 411 7.17 13.46 -13.10
CA LYS A 411 7.06 12.05 -13.49
C LYS A 411 8.44 11.36 -13.55
N ASP A 412 9.37 11.97 -14.25
CA ASP A 412 10.68 11.36 -14.47
C ASP A 412 11.49 11.26 -13.18
N ASN A 413 11.48 12.32 -12.35
CA ASN A 413 12.24 12.30 -11.10
C ASN A 413 11.62 11.39 -10.04
N PHE A 414 10.30 11.34 -9.93
CA PHE A 414 9.65 10.56 -8.87
C PHE A 414 9.48 9.09 -9.24
N PHE A 415 9.24 8.77 -10.52
CA PHE A 415 8.80 7.44 -10.92
C PHE A 415 9.63 6.83 -12.04
N THR A 416 9.71 7.47 -13.22
CA THR A 416 10.26 6.85 -14.43
C THR A 416 11.76 6.57 -14.31
N CYS A 417 12.56 7.58 -13.95
CA CYS A 417 14.02 7.41 -13.83
C CYS A 417 14.42 6.45 -12.71
N PRO A 418 13.82 6.53 -11.48
CA PRO A 418 14.03 5.52 -10.46
C PRO A 418 13.66 4.11 -10.90
N ALA A 419 12.51 3.92 -11.56
CA ALA A 419 12.10 2.62 -12.06
C ALA A 419 13.08 2.08 -13.12
N LYS A 420 13.51 2.92 -14.07
CA LYS A 420 14.49 2.58 -15.08
C LYS A 420 15.86 2.23 -14.48
N TYR A 421 16.28 3.00 -13.47
CA TYR A 421 17.53 2.72 -12.75
C TYR A 421 17.49 1.35 -12.09
N PHE A 422 16.43 1.05 -11.32
CA PHE A 422 16.23 -0.25 -10.69
C PHE A 422 16.15 -1.39 -11.71
N ALA A 423 15.37 -1.23 -12.79
CA ALA A 423 15.20 -2.20 -13.85
C ALA A 423 16.54 -2.65 -14.46
N ASN A 424 17.49 -1.73 -14.63
CA ASN A 424 18.82 -2.07 -15.14
C ASN A 424 19.58 -3.05 -14.25
N PHE A 425 19.40 -3.00 -12.93
CA PHE A 425 20.03 -3.96 -12.03
C PHE A 425 19.30 -5.30 -12.02
N VAL A 426 17.98 -5.31 -12.15
CA VAL A 426 17.19 -6.54 -12.27
C VAL A 426 17.66 -7.35 -13.48
N VAL A 427 17.85 -6.70 -14.63
CA VAL A 427 18.35 -7.33 -15.84
C VAL A 427 19.78 -7.85 -15.65
N LYS A 428 20.67 -7.04 -15.04
CA LYS A 428 22.04 -7.46 -14.75
C LYS A 428 22.12 -8.66 -13.83
N ALA A 429 21.19 -8.78 -12.89
CA ALA A 429 21.06 -9.93 -11.98
C ALA A 429 20.40 -11.15 -12.66
N LYS A 430 20.07 -11.08 -13.94
CA LYS A 430 19.43 -12.15 -14.75
C LYS A 430 18.07 -12.60 -14.21
N ASN A 431 17.35 -11.74 -13.54
CA ASN A 431 15.96 -11.97 -13.15
C ASN A 431 15.01 -11.62 -14.32
N ASN A 432 13.83 -12.25 -14.35
CA ASN A 432 12.80 -11.87 -15.30
C ASN A 432 12.29 -10.46 -14.96
N LEU A 433 12.22 -9.62 -16.00
CA LEU A 433 11.74 -8.25 -15.89
C LEU A 433 10.70 -7.97 -16.95
N PHE A 434 9.54 -7.50 -16.51
CA PHE A 434 8.50 -6.96 -17.38
C PHE A 434 8.30 -5.49 -17.02
N VAL A 435 8.16 -4.64 -18.06
CA VAL A 435 7.97 -3.19 -17.90
C VAL A 435 6.72 -2.77 -18.63
N TYR A 436 5.90 -1.90 -18.04
CA TYR A 436 4.70 -1.37 -18.66
C TYR A 436 4.58 0.15 -18.49
N GLU A 437 3.84 0.79 -19.37
CA GLU A 437 3.26 2.11 -19.20
C GLU A 437 1.74 1.99 -19.32
N TYR A 438 1.02 2.48 -18.31
CA TYR A 438 -0.45 2.48 -18.33
C TYR A 438 -0.95 3.76 -18.98
N ASP A 439 -1.70 3.63 -20.08
CA ASP A 439 -2.17 4.74 -20.93
C ASP A 439 -3.70 4.71 -21.13
N HIS A 440 -4.46 4.42 -20.09
CA HIS A 440 -5.91 4.53 -20.13
C HIS A 440 -6.42 5.44 -19.03
N ARG A 441 -7.13 6.52 -19.41
CA ARG A 441 -7.83 7.38 -18.45
C ARG A 441 -9.21 6.78 -18.17
N PRO A 442 -9.52 6.43 -16.91
CA PRO A 442 -10.84 5.93 -16.55
C PRO A 442 -11.94 6.96 -16.88
N SER A 443 -13.08 6.50 -17.42
CA SER A 443 -14.22 7.38 -17.71
C SER A 443 -14.86 7.99 -16.47
N THR A 444 -14.59 7.43 -15.29
CA THR A 444 -15.03 7.92 -13.99
C THR A 444 -14.05 8.90 -13.33
N GLU A 445 -12.94 9.23 -13.99
CA GLU A 445 -11.96 10.17 -13.47
C GLU A 445 -12.57 11.58 -13.32
N THR A 446 -12.53 12.12 -12.11
CA THR A 446 -13.12 13.43 -11.75
C THR A 446 -12.13 14.59 -11.87
N LEU A 447 -10.82 14.29 -11.90
CA LEU A 447 -9.80 15.32 -12.09
C LEU A 447 -9.90 15.96 -13.48
N PRO A 448 -9.42 17.18 -13.67
CA PRO A 448 -9.47 17.90 -14.95
C PRO A 448 -8.86 17.08 -16.10
N GLU A 449 -9.44 17.17 -17.30
CA GLU A 449 -8.98 16.43 -18.49
C GLU A 449 -7.50 16.67 -18.83
N TRP A 450 -6.98 17.86 -18.55
CA TRP A 450 -5.58 18.18 -18.81
C TRP A 450 -4.58 17.34 -18.01
N MET A 451 -5.05 16.71 -16.93
CA MET A 451 -4.22 15.82 -16.11
C MET A 451 -3.97 14.45 -16.73
N GLY A 452 -4.72 14.10 -17.79
CA GLY A 452 -4.49 12.86 -18.53
C GLY A 452 -4.66 11.59 -17.67
N VAL A 453 -3.73 10.67 -17.79
CA VAL A 453 -3.70 9.38 -17.07
C VAL A 453 -2.90 9.53 -15.78
N THR A 454 -3.58 9.88 -14.71
CA THR A 454 -2.98 10.29 -13.45
C THR A 454 -2.37 9.16 -12.64
N HIS A 455 -1.57 9.51 -11.65
CA HIS A 455 -1.00 8.60 -10.66
C HIS A 455 -2.07 7.74 -9.97
N GLY A 456 -1.93 6.41 -10.05
CA GLY A 456 -2.86 5.46 -9.44
C GLY A 456 -4.13 5.15 -10.26
N ALA A 457 -4.27 5.71 -11.48
CA ALA A 457 -5.45 5.50 -12.33
C ALA A 457 -5.70 4.02 -12.68
N GLU A 458 -4.67 3.18 -12.68
CA GLU A 458 -4.76 1.76 -12.97
C GLU A 458 -5.34 0.92 -11.84
N VAL A 459 -5.35 1.43 -10.62
CA VAL A 459 -5.74 0.66 -9.41
C VAL A 459 -7.19 0.19 -9.49
N ILE A 460 -8.12 1.06 -9.84
CA ILE A 460 -9.54 0.70 -9.95
C ILE A 460 -9.79 -0.34 -11.06
N MET A 461 -8.97 -0.32 -12.13
CA MET A 461 -9.04 -1.33 -13.18
C MET A 461 -8.53 -2.68 -12.71
N LEU A 462 -7.44 -2.68 -11.94
CA LEU A 462 -6.83 -3.88 -11.37
C LEU A 462 -7.72 -4.56 -10.33
N PHE A 463 -8.39 -3.79 -9.48
CA PHE A 463 -9.33 -4.34 -8.50
C PHE A 463 -10.74 -4.61 -9.06
N GLY A 464 -10.94 -4.43 -10.37
CA GLY A 464 -12.12 -4.86 -11.09
C GLY A 464 -13.38 -4.00 -10.88
N HIS A 465 -13.23 -2.72 -10.49
CA HIS A 465 -14.37 -1.80 -10.32
C HIS A 465 -15.26 -1.70 -11.55
N PRO A 466 -14.74 -1.65 -12.80
CA PRO A 466 -15.59 -1.63 -13.98
C PRO A 466 -16.49 -2.88 -14.12
N VAL A 467 -16.07 -4.00 -13.55
CA VAL A 467 -16.79 -5.26 -13.64
C VAL A 467 -18.00 -5.33 -12.69
N ILE A 468 -17.89 -4.70 -11.51
CA ILE A 468 -18.96 -4.69 -10.49
C ILE A 468 -19.83 -3.43 -10.51
N SER A 469 -19.40 -2.40 -11.24
CA SER A 469 -20.15 -1.14 -11.40
C SER A 469 -20.38 -0.82 -12.89
N PRO A 470 -21.00 -1.76 -13.65
CA PRO A 470 -21.09 -1.66 -15.12
C PRO A 470 -21.86 -0.43 -15.61
N TYR A 471 -22.68 0.19 -14.75
CA TYR A 471 -23.41 1.43 -15.05
C TYR A 471 -22.55 2.71 -14.98
N LYS A 472 -21.37 2.62 -14.36
CA LYS A 472 -20.42 3.74 -14.25
C LYS A 472 -19.33 3.72 -15.32
N PHE A 473 -19.08 2.55 -15.92
CA PHE A 473 -17.97 2.32 -16.84
C PHE A 473 -18.45 1.80 -18.18
N SER A 474 -17.74 2.14 -19.25
CA SER A 474 -18.02 1.63 -20.58
C SER A 474 -17.78 0.11 -20.67
N ILE A 475 -18.40 -0.53 -21.69
CA ILE A 475 -18.17 -1.96 -21.98
C ILE A 475 -16.68 -2.21 -22.29
N GLN A 476 -16.03 -1.29 -22.99
CA GLN A 476 -14.60 -1.36 -23.30
C GLN A 476 -13.75 -1.40 -22.02
N GLU A 477 -14.08 -0.57 -21.02
CA GLU A 477 -13.39 -0.56 -19.75
C GLU A 477 -13.64 -1.83 -18.92
N GLN A 478 -14.82 -2.38 -18.97
CA GLN A 478 -15.12 -3.68 -18.33
C GLN A 478 -14.26 -4.81 -18.94
N VAL A 479 -14.13 -4.84 -20.28
CA VAL A 479 -13.28 -5.81 -21.00
C VAL A 479 -11.80 -5.54 -20.69
N PHE A 480 -11.38 -4.29 -20.68
CA PHE A 480 -10.02 -3.89 -20.37
C PHE A 480 -9.63 -4.29 -18.94
N SER A 481 -10.47 -4.00 -17.95
CA SER A 481 -10.26 -4.38 -16.54
C SER A 481 -10.08 -5.91 -16.39
N ARG A 482 -10.92 -6.73 -17.04
CA ARG A 482 -10.76 -8.20 -17.03
C ARG A 482 -9.40 -8.64 -17.61
N ARG A 483 -8.95 -8.03 -18.71
CA ARG A 483 -7.65 -8.33 -19.31
C ARG A 483 -6.51 -7.88 -18.39
N PHE A 484 -6.65 -6.73 -17.77
CA PHE A 484 -5.65 -6.16 -16.88
C PHE A 484 -5.47 -7.03 -15.62
N MET A 485 -6.56 -7.43 -14.95
CA MET A 485 -6.54 -8.40 -13.85
C MET A 485 -5.84 -9.70 -14.25
N LYS A 486 -6.15 -10.22 -15.45
CA LYS A 486 -5.55 -11.45 -15.97
C LYS A 486 -4.03 -11.35 -16.16
N ILE A 487 -3.52 -10.21 -16.63
CA ILE A 487 -2.07 -10.00 -16.80
C ILE A 487 -1.36 -10.08 -15.45
N TRP A 488 -1.86 -9.38 -14.42
CA TRP A 488 -1.29 -9.41 -13.07
C TRP A 488 -1.35 -10.80 -12.45
N ALA A 489 -2.48 -11.47 -12.56
CA ALA A 489 -2.65 -12.82 -12.03
C ALA A 489 -1.81 -13.86 -12.79
N ASN A 490 -1.61 -13.72 -14.10
CA ASN A 490 -0.71 -14.60 -14.85
C ASN A 490 0.72 -14.41 -14.42
N PHE A 491 1.17 -13.17 -14.23
CA PHE A 491 2.49 -12.90 -13.68
C PHE A 491 2.63 -13.50 -12.27
N ALA A 492 1.60 -13.41 -11.43
CA ALA A 492 1.62 -13.99 -10.08
C ALA A 492 1.71 -15.54 -10.09
N ARG A 493 1.23 -16.20 -11.14
CA ARG A 493 1.32 -17.67 -11.27
C ARG A 493 2.63 -18.13 -11.87
N ASN A 494 3.11 -17.42 -12.89
CA ASN A 494 4.11 -17.99 -13.80
C ASN A 494 5.45 -17.21 -13.78
N GLY A 495 5.44 -15.95 -13.42
CA GLY A 495 6.58 -15.04 -13.53
C GLY A 495 6.70 -14.42 -14.89
#